data_c457dbd5f92383c2fb5f3c09aeaf8229
#
_entry.id   c457dbd5f92383c2fb5f3c09aeaf8229
#
_cell.length_a   1.000
_cell.length_b   1.000
_cell.length_c   1.000
_cell.angle_alpha   90.00
_cell.angle_beta   90.00
_cell.angle_gamma   90.00
#
_symmetry.space_group_name_H-M   'P 1'
#
loop_
_entity.id
_entity.type
_entity.pdbx_description
1 polymer ?
#
loop_
_entity_poly.entity_id
_entity_poly.type
_entity_poly.pdbx_seq_one_letter_code
_entity_poly.pdbx_strand_id
1 'polypeptide(L)'
;MKGPISLQLKFSNLCICICLSLIFCSCKKTETAPRPPYVPFIPSTPAPPLRYLALGDSYTIGQSVPVEDRFPHQTVAKLKQSGRQFAEPEYIATTGWTTGNLLPAIRSANKPKNYDVVSLLIGVNNQYQGRDTAEYRDQFTQCLQEAISHAGNRKERVFVISIPDYGVTPYGKTMNPERIAKEIDAFNTINYQVSINFGINYIEITKGSRDAINDISLVATDGLHPSGKEYQKWAEKLSAQILTVLR
;
A
#
# COMPACT_ATOMS: atom_id res chain seq x y z
N MET A 1 -41.57 6.47 -63.78
CA MET A 1 -42.77 7.38 -63.86
C MET A 1 -42.39 8.70 -63.21
N LYS A 2 -42.60 9.78 -64.02
CA LYS A 2 -42.79 11.19 -63.66
C LYS A 2 -41.69 11.81 -62.78
N GLY A 3 -40.91 12.73 -63.12
CA GLY A 3 -40.99 13.79 -64.17
C GLY A 3 -40.58 15.09 -63.49
N PRO A 4 -39.78 15.95 -64.12
CA PRO A 4 -39.14 17.11 -63.46
C PRO A 4 -40.07 18.32 -63.59
N ILE A 5 -39.90 19.29 -62.71
CA ILE A 5 -40.47 20.64 -62.95
C ILE A 5 -39.38 21.67 -62.77
N SER A 6 -39.13 22.30 -63.88
CA SER A 6 -38.33 23.48 -64.13
C SER A 6 -39.06 24.75 -63.71
N LEU A 7 -38.32 25.81 -63.78
CA LEU A 7 -38.80 27.19 -64.12
C LEU A 7 -38.61 28.20 -62.97
N GLN A 8 -38.20 29.36 -63.17
CA GLN A 8 -37.88 30.27 -64.28
C GLN A 8 -37.18 31.47 -63.69
N LEU A 9 -36.33 32.00 -64.51
CA LEU A 9 -35.75 33.34 -64.35
C LEU A 9 -36.84 34.40 -64.49
N LYS A 10 -36.70 35.46 -63.68
CA LYS A 10 -37.14 36.81 -64.10
C LYS A 10 -36.07 37.83 -63.82
N PHE A 11 -35.52 38.36 -64.90
CA PHE A 11 -34.77 39.59 -64.94
C PHE A 11 -35.72 40.79 -64.75
N SER A 12 -35.32 41.77 -63.95
CA SER A 12 -35.82 43.14 -64.14
C SER A 12 -34.78 44.18 -63.74
N ASN A 13 -34.49 44.94 -64.61
CA ASN A 13 -33.62 46.10 -64.82
C ASN A 13 -33.51 47.13 -63.68
N LEU A 14 -32.28 47.52 -63.37
CA LEU A 14 -31.70 48.84 -63.63
C LEU A 14 -32.20 50.01 -62.75
N CYS A 15 -31.39 50.43 -61.84
CA CYS A 15 -31.15 51.86 -61.64
C CYS A 15 -29.80 52.07 -60.95
N ILE A 16 -28.86 52.68 -61.70
CA ILE A 16 -27.56 53.09 -61.20
C ILE A 16 -27.76 54.43 -60.50
N CYS A 17 -27.60 54.53 -59.23
CA CYS A 17 -27.37 55.76 -58.47
C CYS A 17 -25.99 55.71 -57.88
N ILE A 18 -25.04 56.46 -58.45
CA ILE A 18 -23.71 56.69 -57.92
C ILE A 18 -23.85 57.66 -56.74
N CYS A 19 -23.83 57.19 -55.54
CA CYS A 19 -23.61 58.03 -54.35
C CYS A 19 -22.16 57.88 -53.90
N LEU A 20 -21.39 58.95 -54.12
CA LEU A 20 -20.05 59.09 -53.57
C LEU A 20 -20.16 59.23 -52.03
N SER A 21 -20.02 58.17 -51.32
CA SER A 21 -19.93 58.20 -49.88
C SER A 21 -18.49 58.27 -49.42
N LEU A 22 -18.10 59.43 -48.91
CA LEU A 22 -16.86 59.63 -48.18
C LEU A 22 -16.77 58.69 -46.99
N ILE A 23 -15.93 57.66 -47.07
CA ILE A 23 -15.64 56.77 -45.95
C ILE A 23 -14.68 57.48 -45.01
N PHE A 24 -15.23 58.06 -43.93
CA PHE A 24 -14.43 58.49 -42.78
C PHE A 24 -13.96 57.21 -42.08
N CYS A 25 -12.70 56.85 -42.29
CA CYS A 25 -12.05 55.80 -41.53
C CYS A 25 -11.81 56.30 -40.10
N SER A 26 -12.79 56.06 -39.23
CA SER A 26 -12.65 56.31 -37.77
C SER A 26 -11.75 55.21 -37.21
N CYS A 27 -10.45 55.49 -37.04
CA CYS A 27 -9.56 54.64 -36.25
C CYS A 27 -10.06 54.60 -34.80
N LYS A 28 -10.89 53.63 -34.47
CA LYS A 28 -11.15 53.29 -33.06
C LYS A 28 -9.82 52.79 -32.46
N LYS A 29 -9.23 53.56 -31.56
CA LYS A 29 -8.18 53.05 -30.66
C LYS A 29 -8.73 51.84 -29.94
N THR A 30 -8.21 50.66 -30.24
CA THR A 30 -8.49 49.45 -29.47
C THR A 30 -7.82 49.67 -28.11
N GLU A 31 -8.60 50.02 -27.09
CA GLU A 31 -8.11 49.96 -25.71
C GLU A 31 -7.76 48.49 -25.40
N THR A 32 -6.45 48.25 -25.31
CA THR A 32 -5.98 46.95 -24.83
C THR A 32 -6.45 46.79 -23.37
N ALA A 33 -7.27 45.78 -23.15
CA ALA A 33 -7.69 45.41 -21.79
C ALA A 33 -6.46 45.35 -20.85
N PRO A 34 -6.54 45.86 -19.63
CA PRO A 34 -5.43 45.84 -18.70
C PRO A 34 -4.98 44.39 -18.52
N ARG A 35 -3.68 44.12 -18.65
CA ARG A 35 -3.12 42.81 -18.36
C ARG A 35 -3.45 42.47 -16.90
N PRO A 36 -3.96 41.24 -16.63
CA PRO A 36 -4.15 40.80 -15.23
C PRO A 36 -2.81 40.93 -14.48
N PRO A 37 -2.84 41.33 -13.22
CA PRO A 37 -1.64 41.51 -12.42
C PRO A 37 -0.82 40.19 -12.46
N TYR A 38 0.49 40.31 -12.66
CA TYR A 38 1.40 39.19 -12.59
C TYR A 38 1.35 38.60 -11.19
N VAL A 39 0.76 37.39 -11.05
CA VAL A 39 0.80 36.60 -9.80
C VAL A 39 2.06 35.73 -9.89
N PRO A 40 3.06 35.95 -9.02
CA PRO A 40 4.24 35.10 -9.02
C PRO A 40 3.83 33.67 -8.80
N PHE A 41 4.31 32.73 -9.63
CA PHE A 41 4.19 31.30 -9.36
C PHE A 41 5.02 30.98 -8.11
N ILE A 42 4.33 30.79 -6.99
CA ILE A 42 4.97 30.26 -5.76
C ILE A 42 4.99 28.74 -5.94
N PRO A 43 6.18 28.12 -6.08
CA PRO A 43 6.27 26.67 -6.14
C PRO A 43 5.64 26.10 -4.86
N SER A 44 4.64 25.26 -5.00
CA SER A 44 4.09 24.52 -3.85
C SER A 44 5.20 23.66 -3.26
N THR A 45 5.45 23.78 -1.96
CA THR A 45 6.35 22.86 -1.27
C THR A 45 5.83 21.44 -1.48
N PRO A 46 6.68 20.49 -1.94
CA PRO A 46 6.25 19.11 -2.09
C PRO A 46 5.63 18.59 -0.78
N ALA A 47 4.53 17.86 -0.89
CA ALA A 47 3.95 17.21 0.28
C ALA A 47 4.97 16.27 0.93
N PRO A 48 5.02 16.19 2.27
CA PRO A 48 5.92 15.27 2.96
C PRO A 48 5.65 13.82 2.52
N PRO A 49 6.68 12.97 2.47
CA PRO A 49 6.50 11.57 2.09
C PRO A 49 5.61 10.84 3.10
N LEU A 50 4.84 9.89 2.59
CA LEU A 50 4.02 8.99 3.39
C LEU A 50 4.90 8.12 4.29
N ARG A 51 4.37 7.70 5.45
CA ARG A 51 5.12 6.97 6.47
C ARG A 51 4.55 5.57 6.67
N TYR A 52 5.44 4.60 6.79
CA TYR A 52 5.10 3.20 7.03
C TYR A 52 5.76 2.69 8.30
N LEU A 53 4.96 2.11 9.23
CA LEU A 53 5.41 1.43 10.44
C LEU A 53 5.17 -0.07 10.32
N ALA A 54 6.23 -0.88 10.47
CA ALA A 54 6.17 -2.33 10.45
C ALA A 54 6.35 -2.89 11.87
N LEU A 55 5.35 -3.60 12.37
CA LEU A 55 5.30 -4.20 13.71
C LEU A 55 5.47 -5.71 13.61
N GLY A 56 6.34 -6.31 14.45
CA GLY A 56 6.46 -7.75 14.42
C GLY A 56 7.71 -8.34 15.10
N ASP A 57 8.27 -9.34 14.44
CA ASP A 57 9.40 -10.14 14.92
C ASP A 57 10.53 -10.24 13.87
N SER A 58 11.28 -11.36 13.85
CA SER A 58 12.38 -11.59 12.89
C SER A 58 11.92 -11.58 11.43
N TYR A 59 10.70 -12.00 11.14
CA TYR A 59 10.15 -11.93 9.78
C TYR A 59 9.94 -10.48 9.32
N THR A 60 9.58 -9.60 10.24
CA THR A 60 9.37 -8.18 9.95
C THR A 60 10.68 -7.43 9.75
N ILE A 61 11.67 -7.69 10.61
CA ILE A 61 13.01 -7.09 10.42
C ILE A 61 13.80 -7.69 9.26
N GLY A 62 13.32 -8.79 8.67
CA GLY A 62 13.99 -9.49 7.57
C GLY A 62 15.32 -10.09 8.01
N GLN A 63 15.27 -10.97 9.03
CA GLN A 63 16.48 -11.66 9.48
C GLN A 63 17.11 -12.46 8.34
N SER A 64 18.43 -12.42 8.24
CA SER A 64 19.27 -13.13 7.26
C SER A 64 19.13 -12.67 5.82
N VAL A 65 18.51 -11.51 5.57
CA VAL A 65 18.52 -10.85 4.25
C VAL A 65 19.01 -9.39 4.36
N PRO A 66 19.58 -8.82 3.27
CA PRO A 66 19.91 -7.41 3.19
C PRO A 66 18.68 -6.52 3.43
N VAL A 67 18.91 -5.26 3.79
CA VAL A 67 17.83 -4.31 4.14
C VAL A 67 16.86 -4.13 2.97
N GLU A 68 17.37 -3.99 1.75
CA GLU A 68 16.61 -3.81 0.52
C GLU A 68 15.70 -5.00 0.19
N ASP A 69 16.06 -6.20 0.65
CA ASP A 69 15.32 -7.44 0.41
C ASP A 69 14.21 -7.70 1.44
N ARG A 70 14.12 -6.93 2.51
CA ARG A 70 13.07 -7.05 3.52
C ARG A 70 11.73 -6.66 2.92
N PHE A 71 10.65 -7.38 3.27
CA PHE A 71 9.34 -7.09 2.68
C PHE A 71 8.87 -5.63 2.89
N PRO A 72 9.13 -4.95 4.04
CA PRO A 72 8.70 -3.55 4.17
C PRO A 72 9.44 -2.61 3.21
N HIS A 73 10.75 -2.81 2.98
CA HIS A 73 11.53 -2.03 2.02
C HIS A 73 11.08 -2.30 0.58
N GLN A 74 10.90 -3.56 0.21
CA GLN A 74 10.38 -3.93 -1.12
C GLN A 74 8.97 -3.37 -1.34
N THR A 75 8.11 -3.36 -0.31
CA THR A 75 6.79 -2.73 -0.38
C THR A 75 6.90 -1.24 -0.69
N VAL A 76 7.77 -0.52 0.04
CA VAL A 76 8.01 0.92 -0.21
C VAL A 76 8.56 1.15 -1.61
N ALA A 77 9.49 0.32 -2.08
CA ALA A 77 10.03 0.42 -3.44
C ALA A 77 8.92 0.29 -4.51
N LYS A 78 8.01 -0.69 -4.35
CA LYS A 78 6.87 -0.88 -5.26
C LYS A 78 5.87 0.29 -5.22
N LEU A 79 5.61 0.84 -4.04
CA LEU A 79 4.76 2.02 -3.88
C LEU A 79 5.38 3.27 -4.53
N LYS A 80 6.70 3.46 -4.40
CA LYS A 80 7.44 4.52 -5.08
C LYS A 80 7.36 4.37 -6.61
N GLN A 81 7.51 3.16 -7.14
CA GLN A 81 7.32 2.85 -8.57
C GLN A 81 5.90 3.18 -9.07
N SER A 82 4.90 3.07 -8.19
CA SER A 82 3.51 3.44 -8.47
C SER A 82 3.22 4.94 -8.26
N GLY A 83 4.26 5.78 -8.10
CA GLY A 83 4.14 7.24 -7.95
C GLY A 83 3.79 7.72 -6.53
N ARG A 84 3.78 6.83 -5.52
CA ARG A 84 3.53 7.20 -4.13
C ARG A 84 4.85 7.48 -3.42
N GLN A 85 5.05 8.71 -2.95
CA GLN A 85 6.26 9.08 -2.23
C GLN A 85 6.17 8.59 -0.79
N PHE A 86 7.05 7.65 -0.42
CA PHE A 86 7.20 7.11 0.92
C PHE A 86 8.59 7.40 1.48
N ALA A 87 8.66 7.67 2.78
CA ALA A 87 9.91 7.57 3.54
C ALA A 87 10.33 6.09 3.68
N GLU A 88 11.54 5.83 4.14
CA GLU A 88 11.96 4.48 4.49
C GLU A 88 11.07 3.92 5.62
N PRO A 89 10.77 2.61 5.62
CA PRO A 89 9.92 2.02 6.64
C PRO A 89 10.56 2.08 8.02
N GLU A 90 9.74 2.36 9.02
CA GLU A 90 10.13 2.33 10.42
C GLU A 90 9.67 1.01 11.07
N TYR A 91 10.39 0.56 12.10
CA TYR A 91 10.16 -0.74 12.71
C TYR A 91 9.94 -0.64 14.22
N ILE A 92 9.05 -1.50 14.73
CA ILE A 92 9.04 -1.98 16.12
C ILE A 92 8.95 -3.50 16.01
N ALA A 93 10.10 -4.14 15.92
CA ALA A 93 10.23 -5.57 15.70
C ALA A 93 11.60 -6.07 16.12
N THR A 94 11.67 -7.27 16.68
CA THR A 94 12.94 -7.91 17.12
C THR A 94 12.82 -9.43 16.98
N THR A 95 13.92 -10.07 16.65
CA THR A 95 14.03 -11.53 16.60
C THR A 95 13.54 -12.19 17.88
N GLY A 96 12.76 -13.25 17.75
CA GLY A 96 12.28 -14.05 18.86
C GLY A 96 11.09 -13.47 19.61
N TRP A 97 10.61 -12.28 19.24
CA TRP A 97 9.49 -11.66 19.94
C TRP A 97 8.18 -12.43 19.75
N THR A 98 7.50 -12.64 20.88
CA THR A 98 6.09 -13.03 20.94
C THR A 98 5.20 -11.79 20.98
N THR A 99 3.89 -11.98 20.95
CA THR A 99 2.92 -10.89 21.22
C THR A 99 3.16 -10.23 22.57
N GLY A 100 3.53 -11.02 23.60
CA GLY A 100 3.86 -10.53 24.93
C GLY A 100 5.10 -9.63 24.99
N ASN A 101 6.05 -9.76 24.05
CA ASN A 101 7.22 -8.88 23.92
C ASN A 101 6.89 -7.65 23.06
N LEU A 102 6.18 -7.84 21.97
CA LEU A 102 5.84 -6.76 21.03
C LEU A 102 4.93 -5.71 21.68
N LEU A 103 3.91 -6.12 22.43
CA LEU A 103 2.92 -5.21 23.00
C LEU A 103 3.54 -4.13 23.90
N PRO A 104 4.35 -4.43 24.92
CA PRO A 104 5.01 -3.42 25.72
C PRO A 104 6.01 -2.59 24.91
N ALA A 105 6.67 -3.17 23.90
CA ALA A 105 7.58 -2.43 23.03
C ALA A 105 6.83 -1.37 22.21
N ILE A 106 5.66 -1.67 21.66
CA ILE A 106 4.83 -0.68 20.97
C ILE A 106 4.43 0.45 21.93
N ARG A 107 3.97 0.11 23.14
CA ARG A 107 3.51 1.08 24.13
C ARG A 107 4.60 2.00 24.65
N SER A 108 5.81 1.49 24.78
CA SER A 108 6.97 2.28 25.23
C SER A 108 7.64 3.07 24.10
N ALA A 109 7.38 2.73 22.83
CA ALA A 109 7.97 3.43 21.70
C ALA A 109 7.39 4.84 21.59
N ASN A 110 8.28 5.86 21.66
CA ASN A 110 7.88 7.24 21.44
C ASN A 110 7.70 7.53 19.94
N LYS A 111 6.75 6.83 19.31
CA LYS A 111 6.45 6.93 17.88
C LYS A 111 5.15 7.73 17.67
N PRO A 112 5.06 8.51 16.58
CA PRO A 112 3.82 9.23 16.25
C PRO A 112 2.64 8.28 16.03
N LYS A 113 1.41 8.83 16.16
CA LYS A 113 0.18 8.07 15.91
C LYS A 113 -0.53 8.58 14.64
N ASN A 114 0.22 8.71 13.55
CA ASN A 114 -0.29 9.22 12.27
C ASN A 114 0.41 8.59 11.06
N TYR A 115 0.84 7.32 11.18
CA TYR A 115 1.42 6.59 10.05
C TYR A 115 0.37 6.36 8.96
N ASP A 116 0.78 6.47 7.71
CA ASP A 116 -0.09 6.26 6.55
C ASP A 116 -0.32 4.78 6.26
N VAL A 117 0.60 3.94 6.70
CA VAL A 117 0.51 2.47 6.65
C VAL A 117 1.08 1.90 7.94
N VAL A 118 0.38 0.92 8.52
CA VAL A 118 0.90 0.09 9.61
C VAL A 118 0.68 -1.37 9.27
N SER A 119 1.73 -2.19 9.30
CA SER A 119 1.60 -3.65 9.18
C SER A 119 1.88 -4.34 10.51
N LEU A 120 1.21 -5.47 10.75
CA LEU A 120 1.40 -6.33 11.91
C LEU A 120 1.59 -7.77 11.45
N LEU A 121 2.78 -8.33 11.69
CA LEU A 121 3.11 -9.75 11.50
C LEU A 121 3.78 -10.26 12.75
N ILE A 122 3.06 -11.06 13.55
CA ILE A 122 3.54 -11.58 14.84
C ILE A 122 2.82 -12.89 15.17
N GLY A 123 3.47 -13.78 15.90
CA GLY A 123 2.85 -14.98 16.45
C GLY A 123 3.60 -16.28 16.18
N VAL A 124 4.57 -16.30 15.26
CA VAL A 124 5.38 -17.51 15.02
C VAL A 124 6.11 -17.95 16.31
N ASN A 125 6.64 -17.00 17.06
CA ASN A 125 7.34 -17.31 18.32
C ASN A 125 6.39 -17.71 19.44
N ASN A 126 5.13 -17.28 19.43
CA ASN A 126 4.12 -17.81 20.33
C ASN A 126 3.87 -19.30 20.04
N GLN A 127 3.70 -19.68 18.77
CA GLN A 127 3.55 -21.08 18.35
C GLN A 127 4.82 -21.89 18.70
N TYR A 128 6.00 -21.39 18.32
CA TYR A 128 7.29 -22.07 18.56
C TYR A 128 7.55 -22.37 20.03
N GLN A 129 7.16 -21.46 20.93
CA GLN A 129 7.27 -21.59 22.39
C GLN A 129 6.12 -22.34 23.01
N GLY A 130 5.15 -22.86 22.23
CA GLY A 130 3.98 -23.57 22.74
C GLY A 130 3.06 -22.73 23.61
N ARG A 131 2.94 -21.41 23.33
CA ARG A 131 2.07 -20.53 24.10
C ARG A 131 0.61 -20.84 23.86
N ASP A 132 -0.20 -20.58 24.88
CA ASP A 132 -1.64 -20.81 24.83
C ASP A 132 -2.33 -19.90 23.79
N THR A 133 -3.30 -20.44 23.06
CA THR A 133 -4.00 -19.75 22.00
C THR A 133 -4.99 -18.68 22.48
N ALA A 134 -5.52 -18.81 23.72
CA ALA A 134 -6.38 -17.78 24.31
C ALA A 134 -5.53 -16.58 24.75
N GLU A 135 -4.38 -16.81 25.40
CA GLU A 135 -3.39 -15.76 25.70
C GLU A 135 -2.96 -15.05 24.42
N TYR A 136 -2.65 -15.82 23.37
CA TYR A 136 -2.26 -15.26 22.08
C TYR A 136 -3.36 -14.37 21.49
N ARG A 137 -4.61 -14.82 21.48
CA ARG A 137 -5.75 -14.03 20.97
C ARG A 137 -5.85 -12.69 21.68
N ASP A 138 -5.77 -12.69 23.00
CA ASP A 138 -5.90 -11.47 23.80
C ASP A 138 -4.75 -10.49 23.53
N GLN A 139 -3.52 -10.98 23.54
CA GLN A 139 -2.33 -10.15 23.26
C GLN A 139 -2.28 -9.68 21.81
N PHE A 140 -2.64 -10.52 20.83
CA PHE A 140 -2.71 -10.14 19.43
C PHE A 140 -3.77 -9.06 19.21
N THR A 141 -4.93 -9.19 19.86
CA THR A 141 -5.98 -8.16 19.81
C THR A 141 -5.46 -6.81 20.31
N GLN A 142 -4.72 -6.80 21.41
CA GLN A 142 -4.12 -5.58 21.94
C GLN A 142 -3.03 -5.01 21.01
N CYS A 143 -2.16 -5.86 20.43
CA CYS A 143 -1.20 -5.42 19.42
C CYS A 143 -1.90 -4.77 18.22
N LEU A 144 -3.03 -5.33 17.76
CA LEU A 144 -3.82 -4.78 16.66
C LEU A 144 -4.44 -3.43 17.02
N GLN A 145 -4.94 -3.26 18.25
CA GLN A 145 -5.46 -1.98 18.73
C GLN A 145 -4.37 -0.90 18.77
N GLU A 146 -3.16 -1.23 19.20
CA GLU A 146 -2.02 -0.32 19.14
C GLU A 146 -1.65 0.02 17.68
N ALA A 147 -1.66 -0.96 16.76
CA ALA A 147 -1.44 -0.73 15.34
C ALA A 147 -2.47 0.26 14.77
N ILE A 148 -3.75 0.11 15.10
CA ILE A 148 -4.82 1.03 14.72
C ILE A 148 -4.56 2.44 15.28
N SER A 149 -4.15 2.54 16.54
CA SER A 149 -3.80 3.80 17.18
C SER A 149 -2.65 4.50 16.44
N HIS A 150 -1.59 3.76 16.05
CA HIS A 150 -0.46 4.31 15.28
C HIS A 150 -0.86 4.74 13.86
N ALA A 151 -1.90 4.16 13.27
CA ALA A 151 -2.48 4.62 12.02
C ALA A 151 -3.43 5.84 12.17
N GLY A 152 -3.49 6.47 13.34
CA GLY A 152 -4.41 7.57 13.63
C GLY A 152 -5.87 7.14 13.63
N ASN A 153 -6.15 5.92 14.10
CA ASN A 153 -7.46 5.25 14.10
C ASN A 153 -8.05 5.00 12.70
N ARG A 154 -7.24 5.08 11.66
CA ARG A 154 -7.62 4.77 10.27
C ARG A 154 -7.44 3.27 10.02
N LYS A 155 -8.48 2.49 10.28
CA LYS A 155 -8.47 1.03 10.19
C LYS A 155 -8.07 0.53 8.80
N GLU A 156 -8.50 1.21 7.76
CA GLU A 156 -8.16 0.90 6.37
C GLU A 156 -6.66 1.04 6.06
N ARG A 157 -5.90 1.69 6.94
CA ARG A 157 -4.44 1.86 6.84
C ARG A 157 -3.65 0.80 7.60
N VAL A 158 -4.34 -0.16 8.21
CA VAL A 158 -3.73 -1.26 8.97
C VAL A 158 -3.84 -2.56 8.19
N PHE A 159 -2.75 -3.32 8.16
CA PHE A 159 -2.62 -4.57 7.42
C PHE A 159 -2.05 -5.65 8.34
N VAL A 160 -2.85 -6.67 8.63
CA VAL A 160 -2.37 -7.87 9.29
C VAL A 160 -1.85 -8.82 8.22
N ILE A 161 -0.64 -9.34 8.43
CA ILE A 161 -0.03 -10.33 7.54
C ILE A 161 -0.04 -11.66 8.27
N SER A 162 -0.45 -12.74 7.59
CA SER A 162 -0.47 -14.07 8.19
C SER A 162 0.94 -14.57 8.52
N ILE A 163 1.06 -15.46 9.49
CA ILE A 163 2.32 -16.09 9.88
C ILE A 163 2.72 -17.09 8.79
N PRO A 164 3.96 -17.07 8.26
CA PRO A 164 4.44 -18.07 7.31
C PRO A 164 4.62 -19.44 7.99
N ASP A 165 4.54 -20.51 7.20
CA ASP A 165 4.77 -21.86 7.69
C ASP A 165 6.26 -22.20 7.58
N TYR A 166 6.97 -22.19 8.70
CA TYR A 166 8.38 -22.57 8.74
C TYR A 166 8.59 -24.09 8.74
N GLY A 167 7.54 -24.90 8.91
CA GLY A 167 7.63 -26.36 8.90
C GLY A 167 8.17 -26.93 7.59
N VAL A 168 8.03 -26.19 6.48
CA VAL A 168 8.53 -26.56 5.16
C VAL A 168 10.02 -26.23 4.94
N THR A 169 10.62 -25.42 5.81
CA THR A 169 12.03 -25.01 5.71
C THR A 169 13.00 -26.11 6.13
N PRO A 170 14.30 -26.03 5.77
CA PRO A 170 15.32 -26.94 6.28
C PRO A 170 15.31 -27.07 7.80
N TYR A 171 15.20 -25.95 8.52
CA TYR A 171 15.12 -25.95 9.97
C TYR A 171 13.82 -26.63 10.49
N GLY A 172 12.67 -26.28 9.94
CA GLY A 172 11.37 -26.84 10.36
C GLY A 172 11.28 -28.34 10.11
N LYS A 173 11.90 -28.84 9.04
CA LYS A 173 11.98 -30.29 8.72
C LYS A 173 12.74 -31.12 9.77
N THR A 174 13.61 -30.50 10.57
CA THR A 174 14.26 -31.18 11.70
C THR A 174 13.36 -31.41 12.91
N MET A 175 12.15 -30.82 12.89
CA MET A 175 11.16 -30.87 13.95
C MET A 175 9.97 -31.77 13.53
N ASN A 176 8.74 -31.32 13.81
CA ASN A 176 7.50 -31.98 13.36
C ASN A 176 6.73 -31.06 12.40
N PRO A 177 7.01 -31.14 11.07
CA PRO A 177 6.42 -30.25 10.08
C PRO A 177 4.88 -30.25 10.07
N GLU A 178 4.27 -31.44 10.23
CA GLU A 178 2.80 -31.57 10.22
C GLU A 178 2.16 -30.87 11.40
N ARG A 179 2.76 -31.02 12.61
CA ARG A 179 2.32 -30.32 13.80
C ARG A 179 2.48 -28.80 13.64
N ILE A 180 3.64 -28.36 13.14
CA ILE A 180 3.92 -26.94 12.88
C ILE A 180 2.86 -26.37 11.94
N ALA A 181 2.61 -27.00 10.80
CA ALA A 181 1.62 -26.54 9.83
C ALA A 181 0.23 -26.38 10.46
N LYS A 182 -0.22 -27.40 11.23
CA LYS A 182 -1.52 -27.36 11.90
C LYS A 182 -1.62 -26.26 12.95
N GLU A 183 -0.57 -26.07 13.74
CA GLU A 183 -0.53 -25.03 14.77
C GLU A 183 -0.47 -23.63 14.14
N ILE A 184 0.35 -23.41 13.09
CA ILE A 184 0.39 -22.14 12.34
C ILE A 184 -0.99 -21.82 11.74
N ASP A 185 -1.69 -22.80 11.18
CA ASP A 185 -3.05 -22.59 10.66
C ASP A 185 -4.03 -22.19 11.77
N ALA A 186 -3.90 -22.77 12.98
CA ALA A 186 -4.72 -22.38 14.13
C ALA A 186 -4.45 -20.94 14.59
N PHE A 187 -3.18 -20.52 14.68
CA PHE A 187 -2.79 -19.16 15.01
C PHE A 187 -3.26 -18.18 13.94
N ASN A 188 -3.12 -18.52 12.65
CA ASN A 188 -3.60 -17.69 11.54
C ASN A 188 -5.13 -17.58 11.50
N THR A 189 -5.85 -18.63 11.93
CA THR A 189 -7.31 -18.54 12.09
C THR A 189 -7.68 -17.49 13.12
N ILE A 190 -6.93 -17.39 14.24
CA ILE A 190 -7.13 -16.34 15.25
C ILE A 190 -6.85 -14.97 14.65
N ASN A 191 -5.72 -14.79 13.96
CA ASN A 191 -5.34 -13.52 13.32
C ASN A 191 -6.41 -13.06 12.35
N TYR A 192 -6.89 -13.97 11.51
CA TYR A 192 -7.95 -13.68 10.54
C TYR A 192 -9.25 -13.24 11.23
N GLN A 193 -9.73 -14.03 12.20
CA GLN A 193 -10.98 -13.74 12.93
C GLN A 193 -10.90 -12.36 13.62
N VAL A 194 -9.79 -12.09 14.33
CA VAL A 194 -9.60 -10.81 15.00
C VAL A 194 -9.56 -9.68 13.97
N SER A 195 -8.82 -9.83 12.87
CA SER A 195 -8.72 -8.81 11.83
C SER A 195 -10.08 -8.48 11.22
N ILE A 196 -10.88 -9.49 10.87
CA ILE A 196 -12.22 -9.28 10.28
C ILE A 196 -13.17 -8.61 11.29
N ASN A 197 -13.14 -9.03 12.56
CA ASN A 197 -13.97 -8.41 13.59
C ASN A 197 -13.67 -6.92 13.81
N PHE A 198 -12.42 -6.49 13.58
CA PHE A 198 -12.03 -5.09 13.63
C PHE A 198 -12.20 -4.34 12.31
N GLY A 199 -12.51 -5.04 11.21
CA GLY A 199 -12.60 -4.46 9.86
C GLY A 199 -11.23 -4.11 9.28
N ILE A 200 -10.20 -4.92 9.57
CA ILE A 200 -8.81 -4.71 9.17
C ILE A 200 -8.47 -5.55 7.93
N ASN A 201 -7.63 -5.01 7.04
CA ASN A 201 -7.11 -5.73 5.89
C ASN A 201 -6.23 -6.91 6.34
N TYR A 202 -6.51 -8.10 5.80
CA TYR A 202 -5.74 -9.31 6.06
C TYR A 202 -5.02 -9.78 4.81
N ILE A 203 -3.70 -9.92 4.89
CA ILE A 203 -2.83 -10.34 3.79
C ILE A 203 -2.39 -11.78 4.05
N GLU A 204 -2.99 -12.70 3.32
CA GLU A 204 -2.63 -14.11 3.39
C GLU A 204 -1.33 -14.39 2.63
N ILE A 205 -0.29 -14.86 3.34
CA ILE A 205 1.00 -15.26 2.76
C ILE A 205 1.39 -16.70 3.11
N THR A 206 0.72 -17.32 4.06
CA THR A 206 1.06 -18.66 4.58
C THR A 206 1.04 -19.72 3.50
N LYS A 207 0.00 -19.71 2.65
CA LYS A 207 -0.10 -20.68 1.54
C LYS A 207 1.08 -20.56 0.58
N GLY A 208 1.47 -19.32 0.24
CA GLY A 208 2.61 -19.06 -0.65
C GLY A 208 3.95 -19.42 -0.01
N SER A 209 4.11 -19.27 1.31
CA SER A 209 5.34 -19.66 2.01
C SER A 209 5.60 -21.16 1.96
N ARG A 210 4.55 -21.98 1.80
CA ARG A 210 4.64 -23.44 1.65
C ARG A 210 5.28 -23.87 0.34
N ASP A 211 5.40 -22.99 -0.66
CA ASP A 211 6.11 -23.27 -1.92
C ASP A 211 7.60 -23.60 -1.68
N ALA A 212 8.16 -23.16 -0.56
CA ALA A 212 9.54 -23.44 -0.15
C ALA A 212 9.84 -24.94 0.02
N ILE A 213 8.82 -25.79 0.11
CA ILE A 213 9.00 -27.26 0.10
C ILE A 213 9.64 -27.75 -1.21
N ASN A 214 9.32 -27.07 -2.31
CA ASN A 214 9.78 -27.40 -3.67
C ASN A 214 10.79 -26.40 -4.23
N ASP A 215 10.95 -25.22 -3.59
CA ASP A 215 11.86 -24.17 -4.04
C ASP A 215 12.65 -23.60 -2.87
N ILE A 216 13.82 -24.20 -2.63
CA ILE A 216 14.72 -23.76 -1.54
C ILE A 216 15.21 -22.32 -1.70
N SER A 217 15.15 -21.74 -2.91
CA SER A 217 15.52 -20.33 -3.12
C SER A 217 14.59 -19.33 -2.43
N LEU A 218 13.46 -19.81 -1.90
CA LEU A 218 12.53 -19.01 -1.09
C LEU A 218 12.94 -18.92 0.39
N VAL A 219 13.97 -19.68 0.80
CA VAL A 219 14.50 -19.69 2.16
C VAL A 219 15.86 -18.98 2.18
N ALA A 220 16.11 -18.17 3.19
CA ALA A 220 17.37 -17.49 3.40
C ALA A 220 18.49 -18.51 3.78
N THR A 221 19.74 -18.04 3.81
CA THR A 221 20.92 -18.89 4.05
C THR A 221 20.96 -19.52 5.44
N ASP A 222 20.17 -19.04 6.40
CA ASP A 222 20.05 -19.61 7.73
C ASP A 222 19.15 -20.88 7.77
N GLY A 223 18.51 -21.21 6.64
CA GLY A 223 17.65 -22.38 6.53
C GLY A 223 16.31 -22.26 7.24
N LEU A 224 15.92 -21.06 7.70
CA LEU A 224 14.69 -20.81 8.46
C LEU A 224 13.88 -19.65 7.90
N HIS A 225 14.49 -18.46 7.80
CA HIS A 225 13.78 -17.24 7.42
C HIS A 225 13.54 -17.16 5.91
N PRO A 226 12.54 -16.36 5.47
CA PRO A 226 12.29 -16.13 4.05
C PRO A 226 13.49 -15.44 3.37
N SER A 227 13.76 -15.83 2.13
CA SER A 227 14.69 -15.10 1.27
C SER A 227 14.09 -13.79 0.74
N GLY A 228 14.92 -12.92 0.15
CA GLY A 228 14.45 -11.73 -0.55
C GLY A 228 13.42 -12.04 -1.64
N LYS A 229 13.53 -13.20 -2.31
CA LYS A 229 12.57 -13.69 -3.31
C LYS A 229 11.20 -13.98 -2.70
N GLU A 230 11.15 -14.59 -1.52
CA GLU A 230 9.89 -14.84 -0.82
C GLU A 230 9.30 -13.52 -0.28
N TYR A 231 10.11 -12.66 0.31
CA TYR A 231 9.70 -11.34 0.75
C TYR A 231 9.16 -10.46 -0.40
N GLN A 232 9.65 -10.65 -1.63
CA GLN A 232 9.10 -9.98 -2.81
C GLN A 232 7.63 -10.35 -3.04
N LYS A 233 7.26 -11.63 -2.91
CA LYS A 233 5.86 -12.06 -3.04
C LYS A 233 4.95 -11.40 -1.99
N TRP A 234 5.45 -11.26 -0.75
CA TRP A 234 4.70 -10.58 0.32
C TRP A 234 4.53 -9.09 0.03
N ALA A 235 5.61 -8.44 -0.42
CA ALA A 235 5.60 -7.03 -0.78
C ALA A 235 4.65 -6.74 -1.96
N GLU A 236 4.53 -7.65 -2.92
CA GLU A 236 3.58 -7.54 -4.03
C GLU A 236 2.13 -7.55 -3.55
N LYS A 237 1.77 -8.50 -2.71
CA LYS A 237 0.42 -8.58 -2.11
C LYS A 237 0.11 -7.34 -1.27
N LEU A 238 1.05 -6.96 -0.39
CA LEU A 238 0.87 -5.83 0.52
C LEU A 238 0.78 -4.50 -0.23
N SER A 239 1.69 -4.23 -1.17
CA SER A 239 1.69 -2.97 -1.95
C SER A 239 0.43 -2.84 -2.81
N ALA A 240 -0.03 -3.92 -3.44
CA ALA A 240 -1.27 -3.93 -4.21
C ALA A 240 -2.47 -3.53 -3.31
N GLN A 241 -2.56 -4.11 -2.11
CA GLN A 241 -3.65 -3.78 -1.19
C GLN A 241 -3.54 -2.34 -0.65
N ILE A 242 -2.32 -1.87 -0.31
CA ILE A 242 -2.10 -0.47 0.12
C ILE A 242 -2.57 0.52 -0.94
N LEU A 243 -2.30 0.27 -2.21
CA LEU A 243 -2.71 1.15 -3.31
C LEU A 243 -4.23 1.30 -3.43
N THR A 244 -5.02 0.32 -2.99
CA THR A 244 -6.49 0.43 -3.00
C THR A 244 -7.01 1.45 -2.00
N VAL A 245 -6.28 1.71 -0.92
CA VAL A 245 -6.69 2.60 0.18
C VAL A 245 -5.98 3.96 0.18
N LEU A 246 -4.88 4.10 -0.56
CA LEU A 246 -4.13 5.36 -0.74
C LEU A 246 -4.65 6.18 -1.96
N ARG A 247 -5.92 6.25 -2.14
CA ARG A 247 -6.53 7.02 -3.25
C ARG A 247 -6.45 8.52 -3.02
#